data_96f1cfb6dd1d103ea10ffb18274e75ea
#
_entry.id   96f1cfb6dd1d103ea10ffb18274e75ea
#
_cell.length_a   1.000
_cell.length_b   1.000
_cell.length_c   1.000
_cell.angle_alpha   90.00
_cell.angle_beta   90.00
_cell.angle_gamma   90.00
#
_symmetry.space_group_name_H-M   'P 1'
#
loop_
_entity.id
_entity.type
_entity.pdbx_description
1 polymer ?
#
loop_
_entity_poly.entity_id
_entity_poly.type
_entity_poly.pdbx_seq_one_letter_code
_entity_poly.pdbx_strand_id
1 'polypeptide(L)'
;MNTQVQQLNGKLKLIIALLLLNVLSVSAQISGNQVYGKNNYNGNNYNQELLPNNSKVSINDNVLSVSVKILLNKKADGFVMTLGLNEEDETVAGCSKKITTRITGFIEKMKSLGVKKENVYIDFISQTKIYDFEVNGMNSEQIEKGFEIKKNIIVSTSNVTSLEKIIALASDFEIHDVIKVEYYNNETDAIHNSLFDEALVLAEAKKIRYMKAFGKRIIGTPTATEEFATVFPKTQYNTYQAFETAEIQTNYNNRSPYLKKIARKNKTFYYDGISSAGFDKVINPNQTEVGIQYVMTITMHYKIDTSI
;
A
#
# COMPACT_ATOMS: atom_id res chain seq x y z
N MET A 1 33.08 -26.55 54.81
CA MET A 1 32.09 -25.50 54.53
C MET A 1 32.45 -24.55 53.38
N ASN A 2 33.74 -24.41 53.02
CA ASN A 2 34.16 -23.50 51.94
C ASN A 2 33.94 -24.02 50.48
N THR A 3 33.89 -25.33 50.27
CA THR A 3 33.78 -25.90 48.91
C THR A 3 32.36 -25.84 48.35
N GLN A 4 31.34 -25.90 49.17
CA GLN A 4 29.93 -25.80 48.75
C GLN A 4 29.53 -24.37 48.36
N VAL A 5 30.08 -23.35 49.03
CA VAL A 5 29.83 -21.92 48.70
C VAL A 5 30.51 -21.52 47.41
N GLN A 6 31.69 -22.06 47.09
CA GLN A 6 32.34 -21.82 45.77
C GLN A 6 31.57 -22.48 44.62
N GLN A 7 31.00 -23.68 44.78
CA GLN A 7 30.18 -24.31 43.75
C GLN A 7 28.84 -23.58 43.54
N LEU A 8 28.23 -23.03 44.59
CA LEU A 8 27.00 -22.24 44.51
C LEU A 8 27.22 -20.94 43.75
N ASN A 9 28.34 -20.26 43.99
CA ASN A 9 28.73 -19.02 43.30
C ASN A 9 29.07 -19.27 41.85
N GLY A 10 29.64 -20.42 41.47
CA GLY A 10 29.90 -20.81 40.10
C GLY A 10 28.60 -21.07 39.30
N LYS A 11 27.67 -21.80 39.90
CA LYS A 11 26.33 -22.05 39.29
C LYS A 11 25.50 -20.79 39.13
N LEU A 12 25.55 -19.87 40.10
CA LEU A 12 24.86 -18.57 40.02
C LEU A 12 25.43 -17.68 38.91
N LYS A 13 26.75 -17.64 38.76
CA LYS A 13 27.41 -16.93 37.68
C LYS A 13 27.08 -17.50 36.28
N LEU A 14 26.97 -18.84 36.19
CA LEU A 14 26.58 -19.51 34.96
C LEU A 14 25.13 -19.21 34.57
N ILE A 15 24.21 -19.18 35.55
CA ILE A 15 22.80 -18.83 35.34
C ILE A 15 22.66 -17.37 34.91
N ILE A 16 23.41 -16.46 35.51
CA ILE A 16 23.42 -15.03 35.11
C ILE A 16 24.00 -14.85 33.72
N ALA A 17 25.06 -15.58 33.38
CA ALA A 17 25.63 -15.56 32.02
C ALA A 17 24.66 -16.13 30.96
N LEU A 18 23.90 -17.20 31.29
CA LEU A 18 22.87 -17.77 30.42
C LEU A 18 21.67 -16.83 30.26
N LEU A 19 21.28 -16.10 31.31
CA LEU A 19 20.23 -15.08 31.25
C LEU A 19 20.65 -13.86 30.41
N LEU A 20 21.90 -13.44 30.51
CA LEU A 20 22.47 -12.33 29.71
C LEU A 20 22.60 -12.71 28.23
N LEU A 21 22.88 -13.98 27.90
CA LEU A 21 22.90 -14.44 26.50
C LEU A 21 21.52 -14.39 25.84
N ASN A 22 20.44 -14.55 26.60
CA ASN A 22 19.07 -14.46 26.07
C ASN A 22 18.60 -13.01 25.82
N VAL A 23 19.24 -12.01 26.46
CA VAL A 23 18.88 -10.59 26.26
C VAL A 23 19.47 -10.05 24.94
N LEU A 24 20.52 -10.69 24.41
CA LEU A 24 21.14 -10.30 23.12
C LEU A 24 20.39 -10.84 21.89
N SER A 25 19.39 -11.70 22.09
CA SER A 25 18.64 -12.33 20.99
C SER A 25 17.30 -11.64 20.67
N VAL A 26 16.95 -10.54 21.35
CA VAL A 26 15.63 -9.87 21.18
C VAL A 26 15.62 -8.80 20.10
N SER A 27 16.74 -8.57 19.39
CA SER A 27 16.80 -7.58 18.31
C SER A 27 16.51 -8.13 16.91
N ALA A 28 15.91 -9.29 16.77
CA ALA A 28 15.73 -9.91 15.46
C ALA A 28 14.34 -10.49 15.22
N GLN A 29 13.30 -9.78 15.61
CA GLN A 29 12.00 -9.95 14.96
C GLN A 29 11.55 -8.63 14.36
N ILE A 30 12.29 -8.16 13.38
CA ILE A 30 11.70 -7.48 12.25
C ILE A 30 10.79 -8.54 11.63
N SER A 31 9.49 -8.29 11.67
CA SER A 31 8.43 -9.22 11.26
C SER A 31 8.84 -9.98 10.00
N GLY A 32 8.64 -11.29 9.98
CA GLY A 32 9.08 -12.21 8.93
C GLY A 32 8.49 -12.00 7.54
N ASN A 33 7.96 -10.82 7.26
CA ASN A 33 7.44 -10.36 5.99
C ASN A 33 8.35 -9.38 5.26
N GLN A 34 9.65 -9.35 5.57
CA GLN A 34 10.56 -8.61 4.72
C GLN A 34 10.61 -9.25 3.34
N VAL A 35 10.18 -8.47 2.37
CA VAL A 35 10.21 -8.79 0.95
C VAL A 35 11.61 -9.18 0.54
N TYR A 36 11.76 -10.42 0.11
CA TYR A 36 12.93 -10.86 -0.64
C TYR A 36 12.88 -10.24 -2.02
N GLY A 37 13.66 -9.20 -2.23
CA GLY A 37 13.83 -8.56 -3.52
C GLY A 37 13.62 -7.06 -3.44
N LYS A 38 14.67 -6.34 -3.01
CA LYS A 38 14.94 -5.02 -3.55
C LYS A 38 15.24 -5.20 -5.04
N ASN A 39 14.24 -5.40 -5.85
CA ASN A 39 14.35 -5.03 -7.23
C ASN A 39 14.30 -3.51 -7.24
N ASN A 40 15.41 -2.91 -7.64
CA ASN A 40 15.51 -1.51 -8.02
C ASN A 40 14.57 -1.23 -9.20
N TYR A 41 13.28 -1.27 -8.95
CA TYR A 41 12.36 -0.49 -9.74
C TYR A 41 12.36 0.90 -9.11
N ASN A 42 12.77 1.88 -9.91
CA ASN A 42 12.53 3.30 -9.70
C ASN A 42 11.01 3.59 -9.60
N GLY A 43 10.34 2.92 -8.69
CA GLY A 43 9.05 3.31 -8.17
C GLY A 43 9.36 4.34 -7.11
N ASN A 44 9.14 5.59 -7.44
CA ASN A 44 9.26 6.72 -6.53
C ASN A 44 8.74 6.30 -5.15
N ASN A 45 9.65 6.24 -4.18
CA ASN A 45 9.33 6.14 -2.76
C ASN A 45 8.74 7.48 -2.30
N TYR A 46 7.60 7.89 -2.89
CA TYR A 46 6.94 9.16 -2.59
C TYR A 46 6.46 9.25 -1.14
N ASN A 47 6.35 8.13 -0.42
CA ASN A 47 5.69 8.14 0.88
C ASN A 47 6.64 8.28 2.08
N GLN A 48 7.94 8.08 1.92
CA GLN A 48 8.89 8.23 3.04
C GLN A 48 9.64 9.56 3.05
N GLU A 49 9.81 10.22 1.90
CA GLU A 49 10.54 11.49 1.82
C GLU A 49 9.66 12.72 2.09
N LEU A 50 8.33 12.62 1.94
CA LEU A 50 7.42 13.77 2.05
C LEU A 50 7.07 14.16 3.49
N LEU A 51 7.38 13.35 4.48
CA LEU A 51 7.01 13.63 5.85
C LEU A 51 8.25 13.62 6.75
N PRO A 52 8.83 14.79 7.05
CA PRO A 52 9.88 14.85 8.05
C PRO A 52 9.37 14.27 9.37
N ASN A 53 10.07 13.26 9.86
CA ASN A 53 9.60 12.36 10.93
C ASN A 53 9.43 12.99 12.33
N ASN A 54 9.62 14.29 12.49
CA ASN A 54 9.62 14.87 13.83
C ASN A 54 8.80 16.17 13.87
N SER A 55 7.86 16.23 14.81
CA SER A 55 7.32 17.51 15.23
C SER A 55 8.43 18.34 15.89
N LYS A 56 8.52 19.62 15.55
CA LYS A 56 9.56 20.50 16.06
C LYS A 56 8.93 21.66 16.84
N VAL A 57 9.54 21.98 17.97
CA VAL A 57 9.36 23.28 18.60
C VAL A 57 10.73 23.95 18.62
N SER A 58 10.81 25.14 18.07
CA SER A 58 12.03 25.91 18.04
C SER A 58 11.79 27.38 18.40
N ILE A 59 12.76 27.99 19.03
CA ILE A 59 12.80 29.42 19.27
C ILE A 59 14.03 29.93 18.54
N ASN A 60 13.83 30.76 17.54
CA ASN A 60 14.86 31.44 16.80
C ASN A 60 14.62 32.94 16.91
N ASP A 61 15.61 33.68 17.40
CA ASP A 61 15.50 35.12 17.66
C ASP A 61 14.25 35.45 18.50
N ASN A 62 13.28 36.08 17.90
CA ASN A 62 12.03 36.48 18.53
C ASN A 62 10.80 35.69 18.02
N VAL A 63 11.00 34.50 17.43
CA VAL A 63 9.92 33.66 16.90
C VAL A 63 9.95 32.28 17.56
N LEU A 64 8.81 31.93 18.17
CA LEU A 64 8.52 30.57 18.57
C LEU A 64 7.79 29.88 17.40
N SER A 65 8.38 28.80 16.89
CA SER A 65 7.75 27.93 15.89
C SER A 65 7.30 26.63 16.56
N VAL A 66 6.02 26.33 16.44
CA VAL A 66 5.39 25.12 16.99
C VAL A 66 4.83 24.30 15.84
N SER A 67 5.43 23.15 15.58
CA SER A 67 4.90 22.19 14.60
C SER A 67 4.19 21.05 15.32
N VAL A 68 3.03 20.68 14.79
CA VAL A 68 2.20 19.56 15.24
C VAL A 68 1.91 18.64 14.07
N LYS A 69 2.04 17.34 14.29
CA LYS A 69 1.72 16.31 13.33
C LYS A 69 0.74 15.30 13.89
N ILE A 70 -0.32 15.04 13.13
CA ILE A 70 -1.33 14.03 13.47
C ILE A 70 -1.42 13.01 12.36
N LEU A 71 -1.48 11.75 12.75
CA LEU A 71 -1.78 10.62 11.87
C LEU A 71 -3.16 10.07 12.21
N LEU A 72 -4.02 9.95 11.22
CA LEU A 72 -5.29 9.23 11.33
C LEU A 72 -5.22 7.97 10.46
N ASN A 73 -5.45 6.81 11.07
CA ASN A 73 -5.74 5.57 10.36
C ASN A 73 -7.26 5.45 10.23
N LYS A 74 -7.79 5.44 9.01
CA LYS A 74 -9.23 5.37 8.75
C LYS A 74 -9.54 4.21 7.82
N LYS A 75 -10.53 3.38 8.20
CA LYS A 75 -11.07 2.38 7.29
C LYS A 75 -11.61 3.02 6.04
N ALA A 76 -11.49 2.34 4.91
CA ALA A 76 -12.13 2.78 3.69
C ALA A 76 -13.66 2.69 3.81
N ASP A 77 -14.35 3.67 3.25
CA ASP A 77 -15.81 3.64 3.12
C ASP A 77 -16.24 2.81 1.90
N GLY A 78 -15.31 2.62 0.95
CA GLY A 78 -15.56 1.79 -0.20
C GLY A 78 -14.31 1.51 -1.03
N PHE A 79 -14.54 0.70 -2.05
CA PHE A 79 -13.51 0.13 -2.91
C PHE A 79 -13.91 0.23 -4.36
N VAL A 80 -12.95 0.50 -5.22
CA VAL A 80 -13.11 0.45 -6.68
C VAL A 80 -12.13 -0.60 -7.22
N MET A 81 -12.68 -1.68 -7.74
CA MET A 81 -11.91 -2.79 -8.32
C MET A 81 -11.95 -2.73 -9.83
N THR A 82 -10.79 -2.86 -10.47
CA THR A 82 -10.67 -2.97 -11.93
C THR A 82 -10.25 -4.39 -12.29
N LEU A 83 -11.08 -5.05 -13.07
CA LEU A 83 -10.85 -6.38 -13.63
C LEU A 83 -10.54 -6.26 -15.11
N GLY A 84 -9.50 -6.94 -15.58
CA GLY A 84 -9.13 -7.01 -16.99
C GLY A 84 -9.68 -8.28 -17.64
N LEU A 85 -10.07 -8.17 -18.90
CA LEU A 85 -10.40 -9.32 -19.73
C LEU A 85 -10.04 -9.06 -21.18
N ASN A 86 -9.69 -10.12 -21.88
CA ASN A 86 -9.45 -10.13 -23.30
C ASN A 86 -10.19 -11.28 -23.97
N GLU A 87 -10.37 -11.16 -25.26
CA GLU A 87 -10.96 -12.20 -26.10
C GLU A 87 -10.32 -12.16 -27.48
N GLU A 88 -10.04 -13.35 -28.03
CA GLU A 88 -9.49 -13.54 -29.37
C GLU A 88 -10.49 -14.28 -30.25
N ASP A 89 -10.54 -13.90 -31.53
CA ASP A 89 -11.34 -14.57 -32.55
C ASP A 89 -10.77 -14.25 -33.95
N GLU A 90 -11.09 -15.08 -34.93
CA GLU A 90 -10.74 -14.82 -36.35
C GLU A 90 -11.35 -13.51 -36.87
N THR A 91 -12.44 -13.04 -36.25
CA THR A 91 -13.15 -11.84 -36.64
C THR A 91 -13.40 -10.91 -35.46
N VAL A 92 -13.40 -9.60 -35.74
CA VAL A 92 -13.76 -8.57 -34.75
C VAL A 92 -15.17 -8.80 -34.18
N ALA A 93 -16.11 -9.21 -35.02
CA ALA A 93 -17.49 -9.49 -34.61
C ALA A 93 -17.56 -10.69 -33.65
N GLY A 94 -16.77 -11.73 -33.90
CA GLY A 94 -16.62 -12.87 -33.03
C GLY A 94 -16.08 -12.50 -31.65
N CYS A 95 -14.94 -11.76 -31.62
CA CYS A 95 -14.39 -11.21 -30.39
C CYS A 95 -15.44 -10.40 -29.61
N SER A 96 -16.12 -9.48 -30.27
CA SER A 96 -17.11 -8.60 -29.64
C SER A 96 -18.27 -9.37 -29.05
N LYS A 97 -18.75 -10.40 -29.74
CA LYS A 97 -19.83 -11.27 -29.25
C LYS A 97 -19.40 -12.05 -28.02
N LYS A 98 -18.23 -12.72 -28.07
CA LYS A 98 -17.72 -13.52 -26.96
C LYS A 98 -17.50 -12.66 -25.71
N ILE A 99 -16.76 -11.56 -25.83
CA ILE A 99 -16.43 -10.69 -24.69
C ILE A 99 -17.69 -10.06 -24.07
N THR A 100 -18.68 -9.69 -24.92
CA THR A 100 -19.96 -9.12 -24.45
C THR A 100 -20.77 -10.17 -23.69
N THR A 101 -20.80 -11.41 -24.14
CA THR A 101 -21.50 -12.51 -23.47
C THR A 101 -20.95 -12.75 -22.07
N ARG A 102 -19.61 -12.80 -21.93
CA ARG A 102 -18.93 -12.96 -20.65
C ARG A 102 -19.25 -11.82 -19.70
N ILE A 103 -19.09 -10.58 -20.16
CA ILE A 103 -19.36 -9.37 -19.36
C ILE A 103 -20.83 -9.33 -18.91
N THR A 104 -21.78 -9.56 -19.81
CA THR A 104 -23.21 -9.52 -19.49
C THR A 104 -23.58 -10.58 -18.46
N GLY A 105 -23.10 -11.82 -18.63
CA GLY A 105 -23.31 -12.88 -17.67
C GLY A 105 -22.77 -12.56 -16.29
N PHE A 106 -21.55 -12.04 -16.23
CA PHE A 106 -20.92 -11.61 -14.98
C PHE A 106 -21.71 -10.51 -14.28
N ILE A 107 -22.10 -9.44 -14.99
CA ILE A 107 -22.88 -8.33 -14.43
C ILE A 107 -24.23 -8.82 -13.89
N GLU A 108 -24.92 -9.69 -14.61
CA GLU A 108 -26.18 -10.25 -14.13
C GLU A 108 -26.02 -11.05 -12.83
N LYS A 109 -24.96 -11.82 -12.71
CA LYS A 109 -24.65 -12.58 -11.49
C LYS A 109 -24.21 -11.68 -10.33
N MET A 110 -23.49 -10.58 -10.59
CA MET A 110 -23.11 -9.63 -9.53
C MET A 110 -24.31 -9.00 -8.82
N LYS A 111 -25.49 -8.93 -9.46
CA LYS A 111 -26.72 -8.47 -8.81
C LYS A 111 -27.06 -9.30 -7.57
N SER A 112 -26.80 -10.60 -7.60
CA SER A 112 -27.02 -11.49 -6.45
C SER A 112 -26.08 -11.20 -5.27
N LEU A 113 -24.94 -10.50 -5.50
CA LEU A 113 -24.03 -10.02 -4.49
C LEU A 113 -24.36 -8.60 -3.99
N GLY A 114 -25.49 -8.03 -4.46
CA GLY A 114 -25.92 -6.68 -4.11
C GLY A 114 -25.24 -5.56 -4.89
N VAL A 115 -24.46 -5.89 -5.93
CA VAL A 115 -23.82 -4.89 -6.80
C VAL A 115 -24.87 -4.36 -7.77
N LYS A 116 -25.13 -3.06 -7.70
CA LYS A 116 -26.06 -2.40 -8.60
C LYS A 116 -25.38 -2.09 -9.94
N LYS A 117 -26.19 -2.04 -11.01
CA LYS A 117 -25.67 -1.74 -12.37
C LYS A 117 -24.96 -0.40 -12.45
N GLU A 118 -25.40 0.60 -11.71
CA GLU A 118 -24.80 1.94 -11.63
C GLU A 118 -23.38 1.93 -11.04
N ASN A 119 -23.04 0.88 -10.29
CA ASN A 119 -21.72 0.69 -9.69
C ASN A 119 -20.77 -0.11 -10.58
N VAL A 120 -21.16 -0.37 -11.83
CA VAL A 120 -20.34 -1.11 -12.81
C VAL A 120 -20.15 -0.28 -14.05
N TYR A 121 -18.91 -0.08 -14.43
CA TYR A 121 -18.51 0.58 -15.67
C TYR A 121 -17.65 -0.35 -16.50
N ILE A 122 -17.86 -0.33 -17.83
CA ILE A 122 -17.09 -1.11 -18.79
C ILE A 122 -16.26 -0.15 -19.61
N ASP A 123 -14.95 -0.31 -19.54
CA ASP A 123 -13.99 0.47 -20.29
C ASP A 123 -13.43 -0.33 -21.46
N PHE A 124 -13.40 0.29 -22.65
CA PHE A 124 -12.80 -0.28 -23.85
C PHE A 124 -11.32 0.10 -23.91
N ILE A 125 -10.43 -0.90 -23.93
CA ILE A 125 -8.99 -0.67 -23.89
C ILE A 125 -8.40 -0.68 -25.31
N SER A 126 -8.59 -1.78 -26.06
CA SER A 126 -7.99 -1.92 -27.37
C SER A 126 -8.70 -2.96 -28.23
N GLN A 127 -8.52 -2.80 -29.53
CA GLN A 127 -8.82 -3.80 -30.56
C GLN A 127 -7.63 -3.85 -31.50
N THR A 128 -6.99 -5.01 -31.60
CA THR A 128 -5.75 -5.20 -32.36
C THR A 128 -5.83 -6.46 -33.22
N LYS A 129 -5.07 -6.47 -34.32
CA LYS A 129 -4.78 -7.71 -35.05
C LYS A 129 -3.73 -8.52 -34.30
N ILE A 130 -3.89 -9.83 -34.28
CA ILE A 130 -2.88 -10.76 -33.81
C ILE A 130 -2.28 -11.52 -34.95
N TYR A 131 -0.96 -11.72 -34.85
CA TYR A 131 -0.16 -12.42 -35.85
C TYR A 131 0.51 -13.61 -35.18
N ASP A 132 0.73 -14.64 -35.96
CA ASP A 132 1.52 -15.82 -35.59
C ASP A 132 2.60 -16.05 -36.64
N PHE A 133 3.48 -16.98 -36.41
CA PHE A 133 4.53 -17.34 -37.34
C PHE A 133 4.36 -18.80 -37.77
N GLU A 134 4.26 -19.02 -39.08
CA GLU A 134 4.32 -20.34 -39.65
C GLU A 134 5.77 -20.64 -40.07
N VAL A 135 6.32 -21.75 -39.57
CA VAL A 135 7.70 -22.16 -39.84
C VAL A 135 7.68 -23.31 -40.84
N ASN A 136 8.15 -23.02 -42.06
CA ASN A 136 8.29 -23.98 -43.15
C ASN A 136 9.79 -24.22 -43.42
N GLY A 137 10.36 -25.29 -42.81
CA GLY A 137 11.79 -25.61 -42.91
C GLY A 137 12.66 -24.52 -42.24
N MET A 138 13.45 -23.79 -43.03
CA MET A 138 14.31 -22.69 -42.55
C MET A 138 13.67 -21.29 -42.70
N ASN A 139 12.48 -21.22 -43.27
CA ASN A 139 11.75 -19.96 -43.47
C ASN A 139 10.65 -19.79 -42.42
N SER A 140 10.48 -18.57 -41.92
CA SER A 140 9.38 -18.20 -41.06
C SER A 140 8.59 -17.08 -41.74
N GLU A 141 7.29 -17.27 -41.85
CA GLU A 141 6.39 -16.31 -42.44
C GLU A 141 5.38 -15.84 -41.36
N GLN A 142 5.14 -14.52 -41.29
CA GLN A 142 4.17 -13.97 -40.39
C GLN A 142 2.77 -14.07 -41.03
N ILE A 143 1.86 -14.74 -40.33
CA ILE A 143 0.46 -14.92 -40.76
C ILE A 143 -0.47 -14.17 -39.81
N GLU A 144 -1.57 -13.60 -40.35
CA GLU A 144 -2.64 -13.01 -39.54
C GLU A 144 -3.45 -14.13 -38.90
N LYS A 145 -3.49 -14.18 -37.55
CA LYS A 145 -4.21 -15.19 -36.76
C LYS A 145 -5.66 -14.76 -36.48
N GLY A 146 -5.90 -13.46 -36.41
CA GLY A 146 -7.20 -12.88 -36.08
C GLY A 146 -7.11 -11.56 -35.34
N PHE A 147 -8.03 -11.36 -34.42
CA PHE A 147 -8.19 -10.11 -33.67
C PHE A 147 -8.26 -10.39 -32.16
N GLU A 148 -7.83 -9.39 -31.39
CA GLU A 148 -7.98 -9.37 -29.93
C GLU A 148 -8.74 -8.10 -29.52
N ILE A 149 -9.69 -8.24 -28.60
CA ILE A 149 -10.35 -7.13 -27.92
C ILE A 149 -10.04 -7.21 -26.44
N LYS A 150 -9.62 -6.06 -25.85
CA LYS A 150 -9.39 -5.90 -24.42
C LYS A 150 -10.37 -4.92 -23.82
N LYS A 151 -10.92 -5.26 -22.66
CA LYS A 151 -11.82 -4.39 -21.89
C LYS A 151 -11.48 -4.49 -20.41
N ASN A 152 -11.87 -3.46 -19.66
CA ASN A 152 -11.89 -3.50 -18.21
C ASN A 152 -13.31 -3.44 -17.69
N ILE A 153 -13.56 -4.13 -16.59
CA ILE A 153 -14.77 -4.00 -15.79
C ILE A 153 -14.38 -3.33 -14.49
N ILE A 154 -14.95 -2.17 -14.23
CA ILE A 154 -14.70 -1.38 -13.03
C ILE A 154 -15.92 -1.52 -12.14
N VAL A 155 -15.72 -2.02 -10.91
CA VAL A 155 -16.79 -2.31 -9.95
C VAL A 155 -16.55 -1.55 -8.67
N SER A 156 -17.54 -0.78 -8.21
CA SER A 156 -17.53 -0.11 -6.92
C SER A 156 -18.35 -0.88 -5.89
N THR A 157 -17.81 -1.02 -4.68
CA THR A 157 -18.52 -1.65 -3.54
C THR A 157 -18.07 -1.01 -2.22
N SER A 158 -18.98 -0.94 -1.26
CA SER A 158 -18.68 -0.46 0.10
C SER A 158 -18.26 -1.56 1.08
N ASN A 159 -18.22 -2.81 0.64
CA ASN A 159 -17.96 -3.95 1.52
C ASN A 159 -16.75 -4.77 1.03
N VAL A 160 -15.69 -4.85 1.86
CA VAL A 160 -14.48 -5.61 1.57
C VAL A 160 -14.77 -7.11 1.31
N THR A 161 -15.70 -7.70 2.06
CA THR A 161 -16.09 -9.11 1.85
C THR A 161 -16.73 -9.33 0.47
N SER A 162 -17.34 -8.30 -0.12
CA SER A 162 -17.89 -8.37 -1.47
C SER A 162 -16.79 -8.45 -2.53
N LEU A 163 -15.61 -7.88 -2.29
CA LEU A 163 -14.48 -7.96 -3.23
C LEU A 163 -14.08 -9.42 -3.50
N GLU A 164 -13.90 -10.20 -2.44
CA GLU A 164 -13.53 -11.63 -2.56
C GLU A 164 -14.59 -12.42 -3.33
N LYS A 165 -15.86 -12.16 -3.03
CA LYS A 165 -16.99 -12.80 -3.73
C LYS A 165 -17.08 -12.40 -5.20
N ILE A 166 -16.79 -11.13 -5.51
CA ILE A 166 -16.76 -10.63 -6.90
C ILE A 166 -15.61 -11.27 -7.66
N ILE A 167 -14.43 -11.39 -7.05
CA ILE A 167 -13.26 -12.05 -7.66
C ILE A 167 -13.55 -13.53 -7.92
N ALA A 168 -14.13 -14.24 -6.94
CA ALA A 168 -14.52 -15.62 -7.11
C ALA A 168 -15.55 -15.79 -8.24
N LEU A 169 -16.58 -14.93 -8.26
CA LEU A 169 -17.60 -14.94 -9.32
C LEU A 169 -17.00 -14.59 -10.69
N ALA A 170 -16.03 -13.67 -10.77
CA ALA A 170 -15.37 -13.31 -12.02
C ALA A 170 -14.69 -14.51 -12.68
N SER A 171 -14.11 -15.41 -11.88
CA SER A 171 -13.47 -16.63 -12.36
C SER A 171 -14.45 -17.57 -13.07
N ASP A 172 -15.73 -17.59 -12.69
CA ASP A 172 -16.77 -18.40 -13.37
C ASP A 172 -17.05 -17.90 -14.80
N PHE A 173 -16.62 -16.68 -15.11
CA PHE A 173 -16.72 -16.04 -16.42
C PHE A 173 -15.36 -15.88 -17.12
N GLU A 174 -14.35 -16.63 -16.67
CA GLU A 174 -12.99 -16.57 -17.21
C GLU A 174 -12.34 -15.17 -17.09
N ILE A 175 -12.75 -14.39 -16.10
CA ILE A 175 -12.20 -13.08 -15.78
C ILE A 175 -11.25 -13.28 -14.61
N HIS A 176 -9.94 -13.36 -14.89
CA HIS A 176 -8.93 -13.74 -13.91
C HIS A 176 -8.02 -12.58 -13.50
N ASP A 177 -7.97 -11.51 -14.29
CA ASP A 177 -7.03 -10.42 -14.08
C ASP A 177 -7.64 -9.35 -13.16
N VAL A 178 -7.16 -9.29 -11.91
CA VAL A 178 -7.43 -8.17 -11.01
C VAL A 178 -6.33 -7.14 -11.20
N ILE A 179 -6.64 -6.05 -11.91
CA ILE A 179 -5.65 -5.02 -12.26
C ILE A 179 -5.30 -4.15 -11.05
N LYS A 180 -6.34 -3.67 -10.34
CA LYS A 180 -6.16 -2.85 -9.14
C LYS A 180 -7.40 -2.86 -8.25
N VAL A 181 -7.19 -2.55 -6.97
CA VAL A 181 -8.24 -2.20 -6.01
C VAL A 181 -7.88 -0.88 -5.38
N GLU A 182 -8.70 0.12 -5.56
CA GLU A 182 -8.55 1.46 -4.98
C GLU A 182 -9.47 1.60 -3.78
N TYR A 183 -9.00 2.33 -2.79
CA TYR A 183 -9.69 2.60 -1.53
C TYR A 183 -10.14 4.06 -1.53
N TYR A 184 -11.33 4.35 -1.01
CA TYR A 184 -11.79 5.72 -0.88
C TYR A 184 -12.56 5.96 0.42
N ASN A 185 -12.56 7.23 0.84
CA ASN A 185 -13.48 7.74 1.87
C ASN A 185 -14.33 8.85 1.26
N ASN A 186 -15.60 8.91 1.67
CA ASN A 186 -16.59 9.85 1.12
C ASN A 186 -16.46 11.26 1.68
N GLU A 187 -16.01 11.39 2.94
CA GLU A 187 -16.06 12.65 3.70
C GLU A 187 -14.65 13.19 3.95
N THR A 188 -13.87 13.40 2.89
CA THR A 188 -12.48 13.86 3.00
C THR A 188 -12.38 15.25 3.64
N ASP A 189 -13.34 16.15 3.32
CA ASP A 189 -13.37 17.49 3.88
C ASP A 189 -13.67 17.49 5.39
N ALA A 190 -14.57 16.60 5.83
CA ALA A 190 -14.85 16.45 7.26
C ALA A 190 -13.64 15.88 8.03
N ILE A 191 -12.91 14.94 7.39
CA ILE A 191 -11.67 14.40 7.94
C ILE A 191 -10.62 15.52 8.08
N HIS A 192 -10.43 16.29 7.02
CA HIS A 192 -9.51 17.42 7.02
C HIS A 192 -9.83 18.39 8.15
N ASN A 193 -11.08 18.87 8.24
CA ASN A 193 -11.50 19.82 9.27
C ASN A 193 -11.32 19.28 10.69
N SER A 194 -11.66 18.02 10.92
CA SER A 194 -11.47 17.36 12.21
C SER A 194 -10.00 17.28 12.63
N LEU A 195 -9.11 16.96 11.69
CA LEU A 195 -7.67 16.89 11.95
C LEU A 195 -7.07 18.29 12.16
N PHE A 196 -7.55 19.27 11.43
CA PHE A 196 -7.16 20.66 11.58
C PHE A 196 -7.48 21.18 12.98
N ASP A 197 -8.73 21.02 13.44
CA ASP A 197 -9.16 21.46 14.78
C ASP A 197 -8.33 20.78 15.88
N GLU A 198 -8.10 19.47 15.75
CA GLU A 198 -7.29 18.71 16.70
C GLU A 198 -5.83 19.19 16.71
N ALA A 199 -5.27 19.52 15.55
CA ALA A 199 -3.90 20.03 15.45
C ALA A 199 -3.75 21.41 16.08
N LEU A 200 -4.76 22.28 15.94
CA LEU A 200 -4.78 23.58 16.63
C LEU A 200 -4.78 23.41 18.15
N VAL A 201 -5.60 22.49 18.67
CA VAL A 201 -5.63 22.21 20.12
C VAL A 201 -4.26 21.76 20.64
N LEU A 202 -3.59 20.88 19.90
CA LEU A 202 -2.26 20.41 20.27
C LEU A 202 -1.18 21.51 20.14
N ALA A 203 -1.27 22.34 19.11
CA ALA A 203 -0.37 23.47 18.93
C ALA A 203 -0.49 24.48 20.07
N GLU A 204 -1.72 24.78 20.49
CA GLU A 204 -1.99 25.68 21.60
C GLU A 204 -1.45 25.12 22.92
N ALA A 205 -1.66 23.82 23.19
CA ALA A 205 -1.13 23.16 24.38
C ALA A 205 0.42 23.19 24.42
N LYS A 206 1.06 22.93 23.28
CA LYS A 206 2.54 23.05 23.16
C LYS A 206 3.00 24.48 23.41
N LYS A 207 2.36 25.46 22.76
CA LYS A 207 2.66 26.88 22.93
C LYS A 207 2.64 27.28 24.41
N ILE A 208 1.56 26.97 25.12
CA ILE A 208 1.40 27.31 26.54
C ILE A 208 2.53 26.69 27.37
N ARG A 209 2.85 25.41 27.14
CA ARG A 209 3.92 24.70 27.86
C ARG A 209 5.28 25.38 27.68
N TYR A 210 5.62 25.73 26.43
CA TYR A 210 6.92 26.33 26.13
C TYR A 210 7.00 27.78 26.62
N MET A 211 5.93 28.57 26.49
CA MET A 211 5.89 29.93 27.01
C MET A 211 6.10 29.94 28.53
N LYS A 212 5.44 29.04 29.25
CA LYS A 212 5.62 28.89 30.69
C LYS A 212 7.05 28.47 31.05
N ALA A 213 7.64 27.52 30.32
CA ALA A 213 8.98 27.01 30.57
C ALA A 213 10.06 28.08 30.37
N PHE A 214 9.89 28.97 29.41
CA PHE A 214 10.88 30.00 29.07
C PHE A 214 10.59 31.38 29.64
N GLY A 215 9.46 31.55 30.34
CA GLY A 215 9.06 32.86 30.93
C GLY A 215 8.80 33.95 29.89
N LYS A 216 8.52 33.59 28.64
CA LYS A 216 8.31 34.54 27.55
C LYS A 216 6.85 34.82 27.30
N ARG A 217 6.56 35.94 26.64
CA ARG A 217 5.21 36.35 26.24
C ARG A 217 5.09 36.41 24.72
N ILE A 218 3.91 36.09 24.21
CA ILE A 218 3.59 36.27 22.80
C ILE A 218 3.15 37.68 22.57
N ILE A 219 3.59 38.25 21.45
CA ILE A 219 3.22 39.57 20.95
C ILE A 219 2.68 39.46 19.52
N GLY A 220 1.60 40.22 19.23
CA GLY A 220 0.99 40.21 17.90
C GLY A 220 0.21 38.94 17.55
N THR A 221 -0.18 38.82 16.29
CA THR A 221 -0.94 37.70 15.73
C THR A 221 0.01 36.64 15.19
N PRO A 222 -0.26 35.34 15.40
CA PRO A 222 0.53 34.27 14.82
C PRO A 222 0.30 34.16 13.31
N THR A 223 1.26 33.56 12.62
CA THR A 223 1.09 33.04 11.26
C THR A 223 1.14 31.51 11.29
N ALA A 224 0.50 30.88 10.31
CA ALA A 224 0.44 29.42 10.24
C ALA A 224 0.71 28.92 8.83
N THR A 225 1.28 27.70 8.75
CA THR A 225 1.31 26.88 7.54
C THR A 225 0.63 25.55 7.83
N GLU A 226 -0.08 25.03 6.84
CA GLU A 226 -0.81 23.79 6.89
C GLU A 226 -0.34 22.88 5.75
N GLU A 227 -0.20 21.60 6.05
CA GLU A 227 0.02 20.53 5.07
C GLU A 227 -0.92 19.37 5.38
N PHE A 228 -1.72 18.99 4.41
CA PHE A 228 -2.60 17.83 4.49
C PHE A 228 -2.23 16.80 3.41
N ALA A 229 -1.97 15.57 3.83
CA ALA A 229 -1.58 14.49 2.94
C ALA A 229 -2.45 13.25 3.16
N THR A 230 -2.77 12.59 2.06
CA THR A 230 -3.49 11.31 2.06
C THR A 230 -2.55 10.22 1.55
N VAL A 231 -2.43 9.14 2.32
CA VAL A 231 -1.64 7.97 1.95
C VAL A 231 -2.57 6.79 1.74
N PHE A 232 -2.68 6.40 0.48
CA PHE A 232 -3.48 5.25 0.07
C PHE A 232 -2.68 3.96 0.27
N PRO A 233 -3.36 2.83 0.54
CA PRO A 233 -2.74 1.53 0.45
C PRO A 233 -2.10 1.37 -0.93
N LYS A 234 -0.85 0.94 -0.96
CA LYS A 234 -0.23 0.58 -2.24
C LYS A 234 -1.07 -0.54 -2.83
N THR A 235 -1.67 -0.27 -3.99
CA THR A 235 -2.36 -1.31 -4.73
C THR A 235 -1.33 -2.35 -5.13
N GLN A 236 -1.41 -3.52 -4.55
CA GLN A 236 -0.48 -4.63 -4.77
C GLN A 236 -0.39 -5.03 -6.24
N TYR A 237 -1.33 -4.55 -7.03
CA TYR A 237 -1.57 -4.94 -8.41
C TYR A 237 -0.98 -4.00 -9.46
N ASN A 238 -0.37 -2.87 -9.10
CA ASN A 238 0.32 -2.00 -10.06
C ASN A 238 1.48 -2.67 -10.79
N THR A 239 1.93 -3.82 -10.29
CA THR A 239 2.98 -4.63 -10.89
C THR A 239 2.61 -6.11 -10.96
N TYR A 240 1.32 -6.43 -10.86
CA TYR A 240 0.87 -7.80 -11.03
C TYR A 240 1.05 -8.18 -12.50
N GLN A 241 2.21 -8.72 -12.78
CA GLN A 241 2.36 -9.56 -13.95
C GLN A 241 1.76 -10.92 -13.59
N ALA A 242 0.52 -11.14 -14.00
CA ALA A 242 -0.18 -12.42 -13.88
C ALA A 242 0.48 -13.54 -14.71
N PHE A 243 1.78 -13.43 -14.94
CA PHE A 243 2.54 -14.40 -15.71
C PHE A 243 3.33 -15.28 -14.77
N GLU A 244 2.72 -16.35 -14.36
CA GLU A 244 3.44 -17.54 -14.12
C GLU A 244 3.77 -18.21 -15.47
N THR A 245 4.55 -17.55 -16.32
CA THR A 245 5.25 -18.25 -17.38
C THR A 245 6.31 -19.10 -16.70
N ALA A 246 6.18 -20.40 -16.81
CA ALA A 246 7.29 -21.28 -16.56
C ALA A 246 8.41 -20.89 -17.55
N GLU A 247 9.46 -20.22 -17.08
CA GLU A 247 10.64 -20.00 -17.90
C GLU A 247 11.27 -21.35 -18.18
N ILE A 248 11.16 -21.78 -19.42
CA ILE A 248 11.90 -22.91 -19.94
C ILE A 248 13.26 -22.35 -20.37
N GLN A 249 14.28 -22.48 -19.54
CA GLN A 249 15.66 -22.28 -19.99
C GLN A 249 16.10 -23.53 -20.72
N THR A 250 16.11 -23.44 -22.04
CA THR A 250 16.79 -24.45 -22.89
C THR A 250 18.28 -24.12 -22.92
N ASN A 251 19.06 -24.86 -22.17
CA ASN A 251 20.53 -24.83 -22.32
C ASN A 251 20.92 -25.70 -23.49
N TYR A 252 21.29 -25.09 -24.61
CA TYR A 252 21.84 -25.74 -25.77
C TYR A 252 23.32 -26.10 -25.55
N ASN A 253 23.58 -27.07 -24.71
CA ASN A 253 24.87 -27.77 -24.68
C ASN A 253 24.65 -29.24 -25.02
N ASN A 254 25.06 -29.54 -26.16
CA ASN A 254 25.26 -30.72 -26.98
C ASN A 254 25.19 -32.14 -26.34
N ARG A 255 24.40 -32.50 -25.37
CA ARG A 255 24.20 -33.94 -25.04
C ARG A 255 22.92 -34.35 -24.30
N SER A 256 22.09 -33.42 -23.84
CA SER A 256 20.74 -33.76 -23.34
C SER A 256 19.90 -32.48 -23.22
N PRO A 257 18.64 -32.46 -23.68
CA PRO A 257 17.73 -31.36 -23.42
C PRO A 257 17.35 -31.39 -21.93
N TYR A 258 18.08 -30.64 -21.12
CA TYR A 258 17.78 -30.53 -19.69
C TYR A 258 16.74 -29.42 -19.49
N LEU A 259 15.51 -29.79 -19.29
CA LEU A 259 14.42 -28.91 -18.85
C LEU A 259 14.55 -28.60 -17.36
N LYS A 260 15.14 -27.46 -17.01
CA LYS A 260 15.17 -27.01 -15.64
C LYS A 260 13.86 -26.28 -15.33
N LYS A 261 12.94 -26.95 -14.65
CA LYS A 261 11.78 -26.30 -14.04
C LYS A 261 12.27 -25.44 -12.88
N ILE A 262 12.24 -24.11 -13.04
CA ILE A 262 12.50 -23.19 -11.92
C ILE A 262 11.18 -23.06 -11.17
N ALA A 263 11.10 -23.65 -9.97
CA ALA A 263 9.99 -23.42 -9.07
C ALA A 263 10.02 -21.94 -8.64
N ARG A 264 8.98 -21.19 -8.98
CA ARG A 264 8.83 -19.83 -8.49
C ARG A 264 8.40 -19.87 -7.03
N LYS A 265 9.06 -19.09 -6.19
CA LYS A 265 8.56 -18.80 -4.85
C LYS A 265 7.36 -17.88 -4.98
N ASN A 266 6.26 -18.20 -4.34
CA ASN A 266 5.13 -17.29 -4.20
C ASN A 266 5.62 -16.00 -3.53
N LYS A 267 5.29 -14.85 -4.13
CA LYS A 267 5.57 -13.55 -3.53
C LYS A 267 4.49 -13.28 -2.50
N THR A 268 4.91 -12.92 -1.29
CA THR A 268 4.00 -12.40 -0.26
C THR A 268 3.96 -10.89 -0.37
N PHE A 269 2.76 -10.34 -0.38
CA PHE A 269 2.52 -8.89 -0.40
C PHE A 269 2.02 -8.47 0.97
N TYR A 270 2.39 -7.27 1.39
CA TYR A 270 1.91 -6.67 2.62
C TYR A 270 1.68 -5.18 2.43
N TYR A 271 0.83 -4.62 3.26
CA TYR A 271 0.60 -3.19 3.31
C TYR A 271 1.69 -2.52 4.14
N ASP A 272 2.41 -1.60 3.50
CA ASP A 272 3.43 -0.78 4.13
C ASP A 272 2.92 0.66 4.24
N GLY A 273 2.26 0.94 5.34
CA GLY A 273 1.77 2.29 5.65
C GLY A 273 2.85 3.15 6.29
N ILE A 274 2.48 4.39 6.64
CA ILE A 274 3.35 5.29 7.40
C ILE A 274 3.47 4.76 8.84
N SER A 275 4.70 4.72 9.34
CA SER A 275 4.96 4.43 10.75
C SER A 275 4.33 5.48 11.66
N SER A 276 3.76 5.05 12.77
CA SER A 276 3.20 5.95 13.80
C SER A 276 4.26 6.71 14.60
N ALA A 277 5.54 6.41 14.41
CA ALA A 277 6.63 7.08 15.12
C ALA A 277 6.78 8.54 14.68
N GLY A 278 6.98 9.44 15.64
CA GLY A 278 7.24 10.86 15.38
C GLY A 278 6.00 11.73 15.21
N PHE A 279 4.80 11.18 15.36
CA PHE A 279 3.55 11.95 15.41
C PHE A 279 3.23 12.39 16.84
N ASP A 280 2.65 13.57 16.96
CA ASP A 280 2.16 14.09 18.28
C ASP A 280 0.92 13.33 18.74
N LYS A 281 0.09 12.94 17.79
CA LYS A 281 -1.11 12.14 18.04
C LYS A 281 -1.34 11.16 16.89
N VAL A 282 -1.68 9.93 17.25
CA VAL A 282 -2.15 8.92 16.30
C VAL A 282 -3.57 8.55 16.66
N ILE A 283 -4.49 8.75 15.74
CA ILE A 283 -5.89 8.38 15.88
C ILE A 283 -6.06 6.99 15.26
N ASN A 284 -6.74 6.11 15.97
CA ASN A 284 -6.92 4.70 15.62
C ASN A 284 -5.59 3.94 15.41
N PRO A 285 -4.68 3.95 16.41
CA PRO A 285 -3.34 3.36 16.26
C PRO A 285 -3.36 1.84 16.03
N ASN A 286 -4.40 1.15 16.48
CA ASN A 286 -4.53 -0.31 16.45
C ASN A 286 -5.48 -0.80 15.36
N GLN A 287 -5.64 -0.05 14.28
CA GLN A 287 -6.49 -0.48 13.17
C GLN A 287 -5.86 -1.69 12.47
N THR A 288 -6.58 -2.82 12.46
CA THR A 288 -6.13 -4.08 11.84
C THR A 288 -6.51 -4.16 10.36
N GLU A 289 -7.58 -3.47 9.97
CA GLU A 289 -8.04 -3.43 8.58
C GLU A 289 -7.20 -2.42 7.79
N VAL A 290 -6.74 -2.83 6.63
CA VAL A 290 -6.05 -1.93 5.71
C VAL A 290 -6.99 -0.80 5.31
N GLY A 291 -6.52 0.44 5.47
CA GLY A 291 -7.32 1.63 5.21
C GLY A 291 -6.46 2.77 4.70
N ILE A 292 -7.04 3.95 4.69
CA ILE A 292 -6.40 5.18 4.22
C ILE A 292 -5.79 5.90 5.43
N GLN A 293 -4.57 6.37 5.28
CA GLN A 293 -3.90 7.19 6.29
C GLN A 293 -3.95 8.65 5.89
N TYR A 294 -4.33 9.49 6.84
CA TYR A 294 -4.35 10.95 6.67
C TYR A 294 -3.34 11.58 7.61
N VAL A 295 -2.57 12.49 7.09
CA VAL A 295 -1.56 13.24 7.86
C VAL A 295 -1.88 14.70 7.80
N MET A 296 -2.05 15.32 8.96
CA MET A 296 -2.16 16.75 9.13
C MET A 296 -0.89 17.28 9.80
N THR A 297 -0.26 18.28 9.20
CA THR A 297 0.84 19.02 9.80
C THR A 297 0.45 20.50 9.86
N ILE A 298 0.49 21.07 11.06
CA ILE A 298 0.34 22.51 11.25
C ILE A 298 1.59 23.06 11.90
N THR A 299 2.13 24.13 11.34
CA THR A 299 3.24 24.88 11.95
C THR A 299 2.78 26.31 12.22
N MET A 300 2.77 26.67 13.51
CA MET A 300 2.40 27.99 14.00
C MET A 300 3.68 28.77 14.34
N HIS A 301 3.75 30.04 13.93
CA HIS A 301 4.83 30.94 14.23
C HIS A 301 4.29 32.11 15.09
N TYR A 302 4.84 32.24 16.28
CA TYR A 302 4.47 33.27 17.26
C TYR A 302 5.63 34.22 17.48
N LYS A 303 5.39 35.54 17.36
CA LYS A 303 6.37 36.50 17.84
C LYS A 303 6.39 36.50 19.36
N ILE A 304 7.56 36.46 19.94
CA ILE A 304 7.78 36.51 21.39
C ILE A 304 8.51 37.77 21.79
N ASP A 305 8.14 38.26 22.97
CA ASP A 305 8.82 39.40 23.59
C ASP A 305 10.22 38.98 24.08
N THR A 306 11.23 39.68 23.60
CA THR A 306 12.62 39.45 23.99
C THR A 306 13.12 40.46 25.00
N SER A 307 12.29 41.47 25.35
CA SER A 307 12.62 42.48 26.34
C SER A 307 12.49 41.89 27.75
N ILE A 308 13.55 41.30 28.25
CA ILE A 308 13.79 41.06 29.68
C ILE A 308 15.21 41.46 30.00
#